data_378ad897c5376b3d5609895bfc43c664
#
_entry.id   378ad897c5376b3d5609895bfc43c664
#
_cell.length_a   1.000
_cell.length_b   1.000
_cell.length_c   1.000
_cell.angle_alpha   90.00
_cell.angle_beta   90.00
_cell.angle_gamma   90.00
#
_symmetry.space_group_name_H-M   'P 1'
#
loop_
_entity.id
_entity.type
_entity.pdbx_description
1 polymer ?
#
loop_
_entity_poly.entity_id
_entity_poly.type
_entity_poly.pdbx_seq_one_letter_code
_entity_poly.pdbx_strand_id
1 'polypeptide(L)'
;MKKKPHRSLEVFKNSHPDREYEIEMECPEFTCLCPKTGQPDFAELEIRYVPDKLCIELKSLKLYLWSFRNEGAFHEKVINDILDDLVQISTPRWMEVIGVFNVRGGIHTTVSANYEAPKKKSKAKNKK
;
A
#
# COMPACT_ATOMS: atom_id res chain seq x y z
N MET A 1 -21.22 0.90 -12.59
CA MET A 1 -20.83 0.37 -11.51
C MET A 1 -20.61 1.34 -10.46
N LYS A 2 -20.88 1.00 -9.30
CA LYS A 2 -20.82 1.89 -8.33
C LYS A 2 -19.47 1.99 -7.79
N LYS A 3 -19.05 3.12 -7.54
CA LYS A 3 -17.86 3.34 -6.96
C LYS A 3 -17.86 2.94 -5.56
N LYS A 4 -16.81 2.38 -5.08
CA LYS A 4 -16.74 2.03 -3.69
C LYS A 4 -16.26 3.22 -2.93
N PRO A 5 -17.05 3.75 -2.03
CA PRO A 5 -16.68 4.96 -1.34
C PRO A 5 -15.40 4.82 -0.54
N HIS A 6 -15.09 3.60 -0.11
CA HIS A 6 -13.92 3.40 0.71
C HIS A 6 -12.63 3.47 -0.06
N ARG A 7 -12.71 3.47 -1.39
CA ARG A 7 -11.49 3.54 -2.19
C ARG A 7 -11.06 4.97 -2.49
N SER A 8 -11.68 5.94 -1.83
CA SER A 8 -11.31 7.32 -2.04
C SER A 8 -10.16 7.68 -1.11
N LEU A 9 -8.96 7.43 -1.58
CA LEU A 9 -7.77 7.75 -0.83
C LEU A 9 -7.49 9.24 -0.90
N GLU A 10 -6.98 9.80 0.19
CA GLU A 10 -6.65 11.20 0.27
C GLU A 10 -5.22 11.41 0.67
N VAL A 11 -4.66 12.53 0.27
CA VAL A 11 -3.30 12.88 0.60
C VAL A 11 -3.29 14.29 1.14
N PHE A 12 -2.19 14.65 1.82
CA PHE A 12 -1.99 16.00 2.29
C PHE A 12 -0.55 16.41 2.04
N LYS A 13 -0.29 17.69 2.05
CA LYS A 13 1.01 18.19 1.72
C LYS A 13 2.06 17.78 2.73
N ASN A 14 3.19 17.28 2.23
CA ASN A 14 4.31 16.93 3.09
C ASN A 14 4.94 18.23 3.61
N SER A 15 5.02 18.39 4.92
CA SER A 15 5.54 19.60 5.49
C SER A 15 7.06 19.70 5.43
N HIS A 16 7.74 18.62 5.12
CA HIS A 16 9.20 18.61 5.03
C HIS A 16 9.68 17.91 3.76
N PRO A 17 9.36 18.50 2.60
CA PRO A 17 9.67 17.80 1.33
C PRO A 17 11.15 17.78 1.00
N ASP A 18 11.95 18.59 1.68
CA ASP A 18 13.37 18.62 1.45
C ASP A 18 14.14 17.63 2.33
N ARG A 19 13.43 16.83 3.09
CA ARG A 19 14.06 15.86 3.97
C ARG A 19 13.59 14.47 3.60
N GLU A 20 14.47 13.51 3.60
CA GLU A 20 14.06 12.14 3.41
C GLU A 20 13.81 11.50 4.75
N TYR A 21 12.62 11.07 4.99
CA TYR A 21 12.29 10.35 6.19
C TYR A 21 11.27 9.27 5.83
N GLU A 22 11.18 8.28 6.66
CA GLU A 22 10.34 7.13 6.36
C GLU A 22 9.14 7.09 7.27
N ILE A 23 7.98 6.81 6.70
CA ILE A 23 6.76 6.60 7.47
C ILE A 23 6.46 5.12 7.43
N GLU A 24 6.22 4.54 8.58
CA GLU A 24 5.93 3.12 8.68
C GLU A 24 4.58 2.94 9.34
N MET A 25 3.70 2.18 8.71
CA MET A 25 2.36 1.94 9.22
C MET A 25 2.12 0.46 9.31
N GLU A 26 1.63 0.00 10.45
CA GLU A 26 1.28 -1.39 10.63
C GLU A 26 -0.23 -1.52 10.69
N CYS A 27 -0.78 -2.44 9.92
CA CYS A 27 -2.22 -2.63 9.83
C CYS A 27 -2.51 -4.08 10.15
N PRO A 28 -2.71 -4.41 11.42
CA PRO A 28 -2.81 -5.82 11.84
C PRO A 28 -4.14 -6.49 11.57
N GLU A 29 -5.13 -5.75 11.12
CA GLU A 29 -6.45 -6.34 10.94
C GLU A 29 -6.95 -6.35 9.51
N PHE A 30 -6.06 -6.55 8.57
CA PHE A 30 -6.48 -6.57 7.18
C PHE A 30 -7.22 -7.87 6.87
N THR A 31 -8.29 -7.77 6.10
CA THR A 31 -9.10 -8.93 5.72
C THR A 31 -9.50 -8.84 4.27
N CYS A 32 -9.44 -9.95 3.57
CA CYS A 32 -10.04 -10.07 2.24
C CYS A 32 -10.62 -11.48 2.16
N LEU A 33 -11.22 -11.84 1.04
CA LEU A 33 -11.83 -13.16 0.89
C LEU A 33 -11.01 -14.00 -0.07
N CYS A 34 -10.94 -15.29 0.23
CA CYS A 34 -10.33 -16.23 -0.69
C CYS A 34 -11.24 -16.35 -1.91
N PRO A 35 -10.74 -16.12 -3.13
CA PRO A 35 -11.62 -16.15 -4.29
C PRO A 35 -12.12 -17.54 -4.64
N LYS A 36 -11.48 -18.58 -4.09
CA LYS A 36 -11.93 -19.93 -4.36
C LYS A 36 -13.00 -20.40 -3.40
N THR A 37 -12.88 -20.05 -2.13
CA THR A 37 -13.81 -20.55 -1.13
C THR A 37 -14.73 -19.51 -0.53
N GLY A 38 -14.42 -18.24 -0.71
CA GLY A 38 -15.19 -17.17 -0.07
C GLY A 38 -14.92 -17.01 1.40
N GLN A 39 -13.97 -17.76 1.95
CA GLN A 39 -13.65 -17.61 3.36
C GLN A 39 -12.72 -16.43 3.59
N PRO A 40 -12.80 -15.81 4.76
CA PRO A 40 -11.94 -14.66 5.01
C PRO A 40 -10.48 -15.05 5.19
N ASP A 41 -9.62 -14.23 4.61
CA ASP A 41 -8.19 -14.34 4.80
C ASP A 41 -7.77 -13.15 5.63
N PHE A 42 -6.99 -13.40 6.68
CA PHE A 42 -6.53 -12.36 7.58
C PHE A 42 -5.04 -12.14 7.40
N ALA A 43 -4.62 -10.90 7.51
CA ALA A 43 -3.22 -10.57 7.33
C ALA A 43 -2.83 -9.36 8.14
N GLU A 44 -1.54 -9.25 8.38
CA GLU A 44 -0.97 -8.03 8.89
C GLU A 44 -0.30 -7.35 7.71
N LEU A 45 -0.61 -6.09 7.51
CA LEU A 45 0.06 -5.34 6.46
C LEU A 45 1.06 -4.39 7.08
N GLU A 46 2.18 -4.24 6.40
CA GLU A 46 3.15 -3.22 6.78
C GLU A 46 3.36 -2.36 5.56
N ILE A 47 3.17 -1.06 5.70
CA ILE A 47 3.35 -0.12 4.63
C ILE A 47 4.42 0.87 5.06
N ARG A 48 5.49 0.94 4.26
CA ARG A 48 6.59 1.85 4.57
C ARG A 48 6.84 2.71 3.35
N TYR A 49 7.04 4.00 3.54
CA TYR A 49 7.33 4.83 2.38
C TYR A 49 8.09 6.09 2.78
N VAL A 50 8.79 6.62 1.79
CA VAL A 50 9.49 7.90 1.92
C VAL A 50 8.70 8.89 1.08
N PRO A 51 7.99 9.83 1.70
CA PRO A 51 7.15 10.73 0.94
C PRO A 51 7.96 11.75 0.16
N ASP A 52 7.43 12.19 -0.95
CA ASP A 52 8.00 13.28 -1.70
C ASP A 52 7.19 14.54 -1.36
N LYS A 53 6.24 14.91 -2.17
CA LYS A 53 5.45 16.11 -1.91
C LYS A 53 4.17 15.86 -1.14
N LEU A 54 3.72 14.64 -1.11
CA LEU A 54 2.43 14.29 -0.51
C LEU A 54 2.57 13.16 0.49
N CYS A 55 1.77 13.24 1.55
CA CYS A 55 1.66 12.16 2.51
C CYS A 55 0.27 11.57 2.43
N ILE A 56 0.13 10.30 2.79
CA ILE A 56 -1.14 9.60 2.75
C ILE A 56 -1.94 9.90 4.00
N GLU A 57 -3.20 10.25 3.82
CA GLU A 57 -4.08 10.59 4.93
C GLU A 57 -4.60 9.31 5.58
N LEU A 58 -4.44 9.17 6.88
CA LEU A 58 -4.66 7.89 7.55
C LEU A 58 -6.11 7.44 7.62
N LYS A 59 -7.04 8.36 7.81
CA LYS A 59 -8.42 7.95 7.89
C LYS A 59 -8.90 7.37 6.56
N SER A 60 -8.51 7.99 5.46
CA SER A 60 -8.89 7.47 4.16
C SER A 60 -8.19 6.15 3.89
N LEU A 61 -6.96 5.97 4.38
CA LEU A 61 -6.27 4.71 4.22
C LEU A 61 -7.00 3.60 4.98
N LYS A 62 -7.44 3.90 6.19
CA LYS A 62 -8.17 2.92 6.97
C LYS A 62 -9.42 2.45 6.23
N LEU A 63 -10.18 3.38 5.68
CA LEU A 63 -11.40 3.01 4.95
C LEU A 63 -11.08 2.28 3.65
N TYR A 64 -9.98 2.66 3.02
CA TYR A 64 -9.55 1.99 1.80
C TYR A 64 -9.22 0.52 2.10
N LEU A 65 -8.42 0.27 3.14
CA LEU A 65 -8.05 -1.10 3.47
C LEU A 65 -9.27 -1.91 3.91
N TRP A 66 -10.20 -1.26 4.60
CA TRP A 66 -11.40 -1.94 5.05
C TRP A 66 -12.28 -2.36 3.87
N SER A 67 -12.19 -1.65 2.75
CA SER A 67 -13.02 -1.98 1.60
C SER A 67 -12.72 -3.34 0.99
N PHE A 68 -11.58 -3.93 1.35
CA PHE A 68 -11.22 -5.24 0.82
C PHE A 68 -11.88 -6.40 1.55
N ARG A 69 -12.49 -6.15 2.68
CA ARG A 69 -12.96 -7.26 3.52
C ARG A 69 -13.98 -8.17 2.85
N ASN A 70 -14.70 -7.67 1.89
CA ASN A 70 -15.67 -8.49 1.19
C ASN A 70 -15.29 -8.74 -0.27
N GLU A 71 -14.01 -8.57 -0.60
CA GLU A 71 -13.55 -8.77 -1.96
C GLU A 71 -12.74 -10.03 -2.06
N GLY A 72 -13.04 -10.86 -3.06
CA GLY A 72 -12.24 -12.03 -3.35
C GLY A 72 -10.99 -11.63 -4.08
N ALA A 73 -9.84 -11.96 -3.52
CA ALA A 73 -8.57 -11.62 -4.15
C ALA A 73 -7.49 -12.56 -3.67
N PHE A 74 -6.63 -12.99 -4.59
CA PHE A 74 -5.48 -13.77 -4.20
C PHE A 74 -4.48 -12.85 -3.51
N HIS A 75 -3.67 -13.42 -2.63
CA HIS A 75 -2.74 -12.62 -1.82
C HIS A 75 -1.81 -11.78 -2.68
N GLU A 76 -1.30 -12.37 -3.75
CA GLU A 76 -0.37 -11.67 -4.62
C GLU A 76 -1.01 -10.48 -5.30
N LYS A 77 -2.26 -10.63 -5.69
CA LYS A 77 -2.93 -9.54 -6.37
C LYS A 77 -3.25 -8.40 -5.42
N VAL A 78 -3.75 -8.72 -4.23
CA VAL A 78 -4.21 -7.66 -3.35
C VAL A 78 -3.04 -6.80 -2.86
N ILE A 79 -1.89 -7.41 -2.59
CA ILE A 79 -0.75 -6.63 -2.12
C ILE A 79 -0.21 -5.73 -3.23
N ASN A 80 -0.16 -6.24 -4.45
CA ASN A 80 0.30 -5.43 -5.57
C ASN A 80 -0.69 -4.31 -5.90
N ASP A 81 -1.99 -4.59 -5.80
CA ASP A 81 -2.99 -3.55 -6.05
C ASP A 81 -2.89 -2.44 -5.01
N ILE A 82 -2.66 -2.80 -3.76
CA ILE A 82 -2.53 -1.80 -2.71
C ILE A 82 -1.30 -0.92 -2.98
N LEU A 83 -0.19 -1.53 -3.35
CA LEU A 83 1.00 -0.76 -3.67
C LEU A 83 0.71 0.21 -4.82
N ASP A 84 0.09 -0.29 -5.89
CA ASP A 84 -0.18 0.54 -7.05
C ASP A 84 -1.09 1.71 -6.72
N ASP A 85 -2.14 1.46 -5.96
CA ASP A 85 -3.08 2.51 -5.60
C ASP A 85 -2.42 3.58 -4.75
N LEU A 86 -1.62 3.18 -3.79
CA LEU A 86 -0.98 4.14 -2.90
C LEU A 86 0.10 4.93 -3.62
N VAL A 87 0.84 4.29 -4.51
CA VAL A 87 1.85 4.98 -5.30
C VAL A 87 1.18 6.01 -6.21
N GLN A 88 0.06 5.64 -6.79
CA GLN A 88 -0.61 6.53 -7.73
C GLN A 88 -1.04 7.83 -7.08
N ILE A 89 -1.54 7.79 -5.85
CA ILE A 89 -2.04 9.00 -5.24
C ILE A 89 -0.96 9.80 -4.52
N SER A 90 0.10 9.17 -4.07
CA SER A 90 1.09 9.86 -3.26
C SER A 90 2.41 10.13 -3.97
N THR A 91 2.67 9.43 -5.06
CA THR A 91 3.91 9.56 -5.83
C THR A 91 5.13 9.68 -4.92
N PRO A 92 5.39 8.64 -4.12
CA PRO A 92 6.47 8.69 -3.13
C PRO A 92 7.82 8.48 -3.79
N ARG A 93 8.88 8.74 -3.04
CA ARG A 93 10.22 8.43 -3.52
C ARG A 93 10.47 6.93 -3.48
N TRP A 94 9.84 6.26 -2.52
CA TRP A 94 9.97 4.82 -2.36
C TRP A 94 8.78 4.33 -1.53
N MET A 95 8.33 3.11 -1.79
CA MET A 95 7.27 2.53 -0.99
C MET A 95 7.37 1.02 -1.04
N GLU A 96 7.05 0.38 0.09
CA GLU A 96 6.99 -1.06 0.17
C GLU A 96 5.73 -1.47 0.92
N VAL A 97 5.01 -2.45 0.40
CA VAL A 97 3.84 -3.02 1.05
C VAL A 97 4.13 -4.49 1.28
N ILE A 98 4.02 -4.94 2.53
CA ILE A 98 4.25 -6.32 2.90
C ILE A 98 2.98 -6.86 3.53
N GLY A 99 2.51 -8.00 3.06
CA GLY A 99 1.37 -8.67 3.66
C GLY A 99 1.79 -10.01 4.21
N VAL A 100 1.59 -10.20 5.51
CA VAL A 100 1.90 -11.46 6.18
C VAL A 100 0.56 -12.11 6.48
N PHE A 101 0.21 -13.14 5.71
CA PHE A 101 -1.09 -13.77 5.80
C PHE A 101 -1.08 -14.92 6.79
N ASN A 102 -2.19 -15.08 7.51
CA ASN A 102 -2.29 -16.14 8.49
C ASN A 102 -2.16 -17.49 7.80
N VAL A 103 -1.72 -18.49 8.55
CA VAL A 103 -1.55 -19.82 8.03
C VAL A 103 -2.88 -20.37 7.54
N ARG A 104 -2.87 -20.91 6.35
CA ARG A 104 -4.06 -21.51 5.78
C ARG A 104 -3.65 -22.80 5.12
N GLY A 105 -4.21 -23.92 5.56
CA GLY A 105 -3.85 -25.20 4.98
C GLY A 105 -2.40 -25.56 5.21
N GLY A 106 -1.83 -25.10 6.31
CA GLY A 106 -0.43 -25.37 6.61
C GLY A 106 0.55 -24.48 5.90
N ILE A 107 0.07 -23.50 5.12
CA ILE A 107 0.95 -22.62 4.37
C ILE A 107 0.86 -21.21 4.92
N HIS A 108 2.04 -20.63 5.18
CA HIS A 108 2.13 -19.28 5.69
C HIS A 108 2.77 -18.43 4.59
N THR A 109 2.03 -17.49 4.06
CA THR A 109 2.45 -16.74 2.89
C THR A 109 2.75 -15.29 3.24
N THR A 110 3.88 -14.80 2.78
CA THR A 110 4.23 -13.40 2.88
C THR A 110 4.46 -12.87 1.47
N VAL A 111 3.80 -11.77 1.14
CA VAL A 111 3.97 -11.14 -0.15
C VAL A 111 4.50 -9.74 0.08
N SER A 112 5.59 -9.39 -0.60
CA SER A 112 6.10 -8.03 -0.48
C SER A 112 6.32 -7.46 -1.87
N ALA A 113 5.97 -6.20 -2.03
CA ALA A 113 6.13 -5.51 -3.30
C ALA A 113 6.60 -4.10 -3.03
N ASN A 114 7.48 -3.59 -3.87
CA ASN A 114 7.99 -2.25 -3.64
C ASN A 114 8.06 -1.44 -4.90
N TYR A 115 8.24 -0.14 -4.74
CA TYR A 115 8.28 0.82 -5.80
C TYR A 115 9.37 1.84 -5.49
N GLU A 116 10.08 2.24 -6.51
CA GLU A 116 11.09 3.27 -6.35
C GLU A 116 10.90 4.28 -7.46
N ALA A 117 10.84 5.55 -7.11
CA ALA A 117 10.61 6.58 -8.11
C ALA A 117 11.78 6.63 -9.08
N PRO A 118 11.53 6.96 -10.34
CA PRO A 118 12.61 7.08 -11.30
C PRO A 118 13.56 8.20 -10.91
N LYS A 119 14.84 7.98 -11.14
CA LYS A 119 15.79 9.01 -10.83
C LYS A 119 15.74 10.10 -11.86
N LYS A 120 15.95 11.32 -11.41
CA LYS A 120 15.95 12.41 -12.33
C LYS A 120 17.22 12.42 -13.09
N LYS A 121 17.14 12.44 -14.38
CA LYS A 121 18.26 12.44 -15.17
C LYS A 121 19.06 13.66 -15.09
N SER A 122 18.45 14.71 -15.16
CA SER A 122 19.16 15.91 -15.23
C SER A 122 19.97 16.21 -14.07
N LYS A 123 19.64 15.74 -13.05
CA LYS A 123 20.30 16.08 -11.98
C LYS A 123 21.44 15.41 -11.95
N ALA A 124 21.26 14.58 -12.46
CA ALA A 124 22.28 13.81 -12.35
C ALA A 124 23.52 14.44 -12.71
N LYS A 125 23.65 14.61 -12.98
CA LYS A 125 24.51 14.96 -13.35
C LYS A 125 25.03 15.99 -13.30
N ASN A 126 24.41 15.95 -13.48
CA ASN A 126 24.83 16.76 -13.36
C ASN A 126 25.53 17.21 -12.97
N LYS A 127 25.64 16.89 -13.00
CA LYS A 127 26.13 17.28 -12.62
C LYS A 127 27.13 17.51 -12.77
N LYS A 128 27.31 17.35 -13.23
CA LYS A 128 28.12 17.51 -13.32
C LYS A 128 28.64 17.76 -13.11
#